data_9845615f078e6979810b22b7c6eb088d
#
_entry.id   9845615f078e6979810b22b7c6eb088d
#
_cell.length_a   1.000
_cell.length_b   1.000
_cell.length_c   1.000
_cell.angle_alpha   90.00
_cell.angle_beta   90.00
_cell.angle_gamma   90.00
#
_symmetry.space_group_name_H-M   'P 1'
#
loop_
_entity.id
_entity.type
_entity.pdbx_description
1 polymer ?
#
loop_
_entity_poly.entity_id
_entity_poly.type
_entity_poly.pdbx_seq_one_letter_code
_entity_poly.pdbx_strand_id
1 'polypeptide(L)'
;MASTTAVPVPNIGVKTQPPAKKEKPNPLRSIIAGSSAGAVEIAITYPAEFAKTRTQLNSRLAAGQKLPFPPFGKQWYAGCTTLIIGNSIKAGVRFVAFDQYKRILGNEDGTISGPMTVVSGFLAGATESLLAVTPFESIKTQLIDDRKQANPRMKGFLHGSKLIAKEQGIKGFFKGFVPTTARQAANSAVRFSAYTSLKQAAQSYVAPGEKLGTLSTFAIGGAAGVITVYATQPIDTVKTRMQSLDAKGMYKNSIDCAVKIFKNEGVFKLWSGAVPRLGRLIFSGGIVFTMYEKTMELLDQIDPDKKYI
;
A
#
# COMPACT_ATOMS: atom_id res chain seq x y z
N MET A 1 -55.63 17.46 -51.49
CA MET A 1 -54.48 16.69 -51.94
C MET A 1 -53.25 17.64 -51.91
N ALA A 2 -52.46 17.57 -50.86
CA ALA A 2 -51.18 18.30 -50.76
C ALA A 2 -50.09 17.28 -50.52
N SER A 3 -49.24 17.11 -51.51
CA SER A 3 -48.08 16.19 -51.52
C SER A 3 -46.96 16.83 -50.78
N THR A 4 -46.55 16.25 -49.63
CA THR A 4 -45.40 16.69 -48.88
C THR A 4 -44.16 15.91 -49.37
N THR A 5 -43.31 16.57 -50.12
CA THR A 5 -42.03 16.06 -50.57
C THR A 5 -41.03 16.04 -49.40
N ALA A 6 -40.65 14.84 -48.96
CA ALA A 6 -39.60 14.64 -47.96
C ALA A 6 -38.20 14.94 -48.55
N VAL A 7 -37.46 15.84 -47.92
CA VAL A 7 -36.07 16.18 -48.25
C VAL A 7 -35.16 15.06 -47.69
N PRO A 8 -34.25 14.48 -48.49
CA PRO A 8 -33.36 13.44 -47.98
C PRO A 8 -32.27 14.06 -47.09
N VAL A 9 -32.18 13.56 -45.86
CA VAL A 9 -31.12 13.92 -44.91
C VAL A 9 -29.82 13.22 -45.35
N PRO A 10 -28.70 13.93 -45.51
CA PRO A 10 -27.42 13.31 -45.87
C PRO A 10 -26.90 12.43 -44.73
N ASN A 11 -26.70 11.18 -45.06
CA ASN A 11 -26.12 10.15 -44.16
C ASN A 11 -24.64 10.46 -43.95
N ILE A 12 -24.27 11.23 -42.92
CA ILE A 12 -22.90 11.45 -42.49
C ILE A 12 -22.45 10.18 -41.79
N GLY A 13 -21.91 9.24 -42.55
CA GLY A 13 -21.30 8.03 -42.05
C GLY A 13 -20.10 8.36 -41.17
N VAL A 14 -20.36 8.63 -39.88
CA VAL A 14 -19.30 8.60 -38.84
C VAL A 14 -18.87 7.15 -38.74
N LYS A 15 -17.78 6.81 -39.44
CA LYS A 15 -17.03 5.57 -39.16
C LYS A 15 -16.50 5.63 -37.74
N THR A 16 -17.30 5.16 -36.79
CA THR A 16 -16.81 4.80 -35.47
C THR A 16 -15.82 3.65 -35.66
N GLN A 17 -14.54 3.99 -35.71
CA GLN A 17 -13.50 2.97 -35.56
C GLN A 17 -13.78 2.21 -34.27
N PRO A 18 -13.83 0.86 -34.29
CA PRO A 18 -13.94 0.08 -33.07
C PRO A 18 -12.78 0.49 -32.16
N PRO A 19 -13.01 0.65 -30.84
CA PRO A 19 -11.95 1.00 -29.92
C PRO A 19 -10.82 -0.01 -30.10
N ALA A 20 -9.62 0.48 -30.44
CA ALA A 20 -8.45 -0.35 -30.61
C ALA A 20 -8.34 -1.27 -29.39
N LYS A 21 -8.33 -2.60 -29.59
CA LYS A 21 -8.08 -3.56 -28.54
C LYS A 21 -6.75 -3.15 -27.92
N LYS A 22 -6.78 -2.56 -26.73
CA LYS A 22 -5.57 -2.28 -25.94
C LYS A 22 -4.89 -3.65 -25.74
N GLU A 23 -3.85 -3.91 -26.50
CA GLU A 23 -3.00 -5.07 -26.27
C GLU A 23 -2.58 -5.08 -24.82
N LYS A 24 -2.70 -6.24 -24.17
CA LYS A 24 -2.27 -6.38 -22.79
C LYS A 24 -0.77 -6.05 -22.76
N PRO A 25 -0.32 -5.07 -21.98
CA PRO A 25 1.08 -4.71 -21.94
C PRO A 25 1.92 -5.93 -21.54
N ASN A 26 3.11 -6.04 -22.13
CA ASN A 26 4.05 -7.09 -21.77
C ASN A 26 4.23 -7.11 -20.24
N PRO A 27 4.13 -8.27 -19.58
CA PRO A 27 4.26 -8.37 -18.11
C PRO A 27 5.54 -7.71 -17.58
N LEU A 28 6.65 -7.81 -18.30
CA LEU A 28 7.93 -7.21 -17.91
C LEU A 28 7.86 -5.69 -17.91
N ARG A 29 7.27 -5.07 -18.94
CA ARG A 29 7.03 -3.61 -18.99
C ARG A 29 6.18 -3.12 -17.83
N SER A 30 5.11 -3.85 -17.53
CA SER A 30 4.23 -3.50 -16.41
C SER A 30 4.94 -3.61 -15.06
N ILE A 31 5.84 -4.58 -14.88
CA ILE A 31 6.67 -4.73 -13.67
C ILE A 31 7.66 -3.56 -13.56
N ILE A 32 8.37 -3.24 -14.63
CA ILE A 32 9.34 -2.13 -14.64
C ILE A 32 8.63 -0.81 -14.36
N ALA A 33 7.55 -0.51 -15.10
CA ALA A 33 6.80 0.72 -14.91
C ALA A 33 6.17 0.82 -13.52
N GLY A 34 5.60 -0.28 -13.01
CA GLY A 34 5.03 -0.34 -11.67
C GLY A 34 6.07 -0.18 -10.55
N SER A 35 7.23 -0.81 -10.71
CA SER A 35 8.33 -0.71 -9.74
C SER A 35 8.94 0.70 -9.72
N SER A 36 9.16 1.30 -10.88
CA SER A 36 9.66 2.67 -11.02
C SER A 36 8.68 3.68 -10.44
N ALA A 37 7.39 3.57 -10.81
CA ALA A 37 6.34 4.43 -10.28
C ALA A 37 6.22 4.31 -8.76
N GLY A 38 6.27 3.09 -8.23
CA GLY A 38 6.26 2.86 -6.78
C GLY A 38 7.48 3.41 -6.06
N ALA A 39 8.67 3.32 -6.65
CA ALA A 39 9.90 3.87 -6.07
C ALA A 39 9.86 5.40 -6.01
N VAL A 40 9.41 6.05 -7.08
CA VAL A 40 9.26 7.52 -7.14
C VAL A 40 8.15 7.98 -6.18
N GLU A 41 7.00 7.29 -6.14
CA GLU A 41 5.93 7.58 -5.18
C GLU A 41 6.45 7.54 -3.74
N ILE A 42 7.18 6.47 -3.39
CA ILE A 42 7.77 6.35 -2.06
C ILE A 42 8.72 7.50 -1.79
N ALA A 43 9.62 7.84 -2.71
CA ALA A 43 10.59 8.91 -2.52
C ALA A 43 9.92 10.27 -2.26
N ILE A 44 8.86 10.59 -3.00
CA ILE A 44 8.13 11.85 -2.86
C ILE A 44 7.27 11.86 -1.58
N THR A 45 6.58 10.77 -1.28
CA THR A 45 5.64 10.70 -0.14
C THR A 45 6.30 10.27 1.18
N TYR A 46 7.58 9.92 1.15
CA TYR A 46 8.29 9.41 2.32
C TYR A 46 8.30 10.36 3.52
N PRO A 47 8.41 11.69 3.38
CA PRO A 47 8.29 12.59 4.51
C PRO A 47 6.99 12.41 5.31
N ALA A 48 5.86 12.19 4.65
CA ALA A 48 4.59 11.89 5.33
C ALA A 48 4.63 10.53 6.06
N GLU A 49 5.27 9.53 5.46
CA GLU A 49 5.45 8.21 6.11
C GLU A 49 6.40 8.29 7.32
N PHE A 50 7.47 9.08 7.23
CA PHE A 50 8.36 9.36 8.35
C PHE A 50 7.60 10.08 9.47
N ALA A 51 6.86 11.16 9.16
CA ALA A 51 6.08 11.91 10.11
C ALA A 51 5.04 11.02 10.83
N LYS A 52 4.33 10.17 10.08
CA LYS A 52 3.40 9.17 10.62
C LYS A 52 4.09 8.26 11.64
N THR A 53 5.18 7.61 11.23
CA THR A 53 5.89 6.65 12.07
C THR A 53 6.47 7.34 13.30
N ARG A 54 7.08 8.52 13.14
CA ARG A 54 7.61 9.33 14.25
C ARG A 54 6.53 9.73 15.24
N THR A 55 5.36 10.16 14.75
CA THR A 55 4.21 10.51 15.60
C THR A 55 3.73 9.29 16.40
N GLN A 56 3.63 8.13 15.78
CA GLN A 56 3.25 6.88 16.45
C GLN A 56 4.26 6.44 17.52
N LEU A 57 5.55 6.64 17.26
CA LEU A 57 6.61 6.33 18.22
C LEU A 57 6.68 7.36 19.35
N ASN A 58 6.53 8.65 19.04
CA ASN A 58 6.53 9.71 20.03
C ASN A 58 5.29 9.69 20.93
N SER A 59 4.16 9.18 20.46
CA SER A 59 2.92 9.16 21.23
C SER A 59 3.00 8.33 22.52
N ARG A 60 3.96 7.41 22.63
CA ARG A 60 4.26 6.62 23.83
C ARG A 60 5.02 7.40 24.92
N LEU A 61 5.69 8.48 24.54
CA LEU A 61 6.51 9.26 25.45
C LEU A 61 5.64 10.28 26.23
N ALA A 62 5.99 10.52 27.49
CA ALA A 62 5.38 11.60 28.28
C ALA A 62 5.59 12.96 27.58
N ALA A 63 4.74 13.94 27.89
CA ALA A 63 4.75 15.24 27.19
C ALA A 63 6.13 15.92 27.18
N GLY A 64 6.87 15.85 28.28
CA GLY A 64 8.23 16.41 28.41
C GLY A 64 9.34 15.59 27.76
N GLN A 65 9.06 14.34 27.35
CA GLN A 65 10.03 13.44 26.72
C GLN A 65 9.86 13.33 25.20
N LYS A 66 8.85 14.00 24.63
CA LYS A 66 8.62 13.98 23.19
C LYS A 66 9.73 14.74 22.48
N LEU A 67 10.43 14.05 21.61
CA LEU A 67 11.44 14.67 20.78
C LEU A 67 10.80 15.47 19.65
N PRO A 68 11.23 16.71 19.41
CA PRO A 68 10.76 17.49 18.27
C PRO A 68 11.09 16.79 16.95
N PHE A 69 10.37 17.16 15.90
CA PHE A 69 10.75 16.72 14.57
C PHE A 69 12.11 17.31 14.20
N PRO A 70 13.00 16.51 13.59
CA PRO A 70 14.27 17.05 13.13
C PRO A 70 14.04 18.07 12.01
N PRO A 71 14.98 19.00 11.76
CA PRO A 71 14.93 19.90 10.61
C PRO A 71 14.74 19.07 9.32
N PHE A 72 13.98 19.62 8.36
CA PHE A 72 13.73 18.93 7.10
C PHE A 72 15.06 18.66 6.36
N GLY A 73 15.31 17.41 5.98
CA GLY A 73 16.53 17.01 5.33
C GLY A 73 16.71 15.49 5.29
N LYS A 74 17.95 15.01 5.15
CA LYS A 74 18.29 13.57 5.04
C LYS A 74 17.70 12.71 6.15
N GLN A 75 17.49 13.26 7.34
CA GLN A 75 16.94 12.51 8.47
C GLN A 75 15.48 12.09 8.24
N TRP A 76 14.71 12.85 7.45
CA TRP A 76 13.34 12.52 7.10
C TRP A 76 13.24 11.33 6.13
N TYR A 77 14.35 10.95 5.49
CA TYR A 77 14.45 9.81 4.58
C TYR A 77 15.05 8.55 5.22
N ALA A 78 15.17 8.55 6.56
CA ALA A 78 15.64 7.36 7.29
C ALA A 78 14.71 6.15 7.04
N GLY A 79 15.23 5.09 6.43
CA GLY A 79 14.46 3.91 6.04
C GLY A 79 13.77 3.98 4.67
N CYS A 80 13.89 5.06 3.90
CA CYS A 80 13.31 5.18 2.58
C CYS A 80 13.79 4.06 1.63
N THR A 81 15.09 3.85 1.55
CA THR A 81 15.69 2.76 0.76
C THR A 81 15.14 1.40 1.17
N THR A 82 14.96 1.15 2.48
CA THR A 82 14.37 -0.08 3.00
C THR A 82 12.95 -0.28 2.46
N LEU A 83 12.15 0.78 2.41
CA LEU A 83 10.78 0.72 1.94
C LEU A 83 10.71 0.48 0.42
N ILE A 84 11.58 1.12 -0.36
CA ILE A 84 11.67 0.92 -1.82
C ILE A 84 12.04 -0.53 -2.14
N ILE A 85 13.12 -1.04 -1.54
CA ILE A 85 13.56 -2.43 -1.73
C ILE A 85 12.46 -3.41 -1.30
N GLY A 86 11.87 -3.18 -0.12
CA GLY A 86 10.79 -4.00 0.41
C GLY A 86 9.57 -4.06 -0.51
N ASN A 87 9.17 -2.93 -1.12
CA ASN A 87 8.04 -2.90 -2.04
C ASN A 87 8.33 -3.64 -3.36
N SER A 88 9.55 -3.55 -3.87
CA SER A 88 9.95 -4.27 -5.09
C SER A 88 9.92 -5.79 -4.87
N ILE A 89 10.48 -6.25 -3.74
CA ILE A 89 10.48 -7.69 -3.36
C ILE A 89 9.05 -8.18 -3.07
N LYS A 90 8.25 -7.37 -2.41
CA LYS A 90 6.86 -7.67 -2.06
C LYS A 90 6.02 -8.08 -3.27
N ALA A 91 6.12 -7.33 -4.37
CA ALA A 91 5.36 -7.62 -5.59
C ALA A 91 5.76 -8.99 -6.18
N GLY A 92 7.06 -9.28 -6.22
CA GLY A 92 7.58 -10.56 -6.69
C GLY A 92 7.13 -11.73 -5.82
N VAL A 93 7.29 -11.62 -4.51
CA VAL A 93 6.88 -12.67 -3.55
C VAL A 93 5.39 -12.96 -3.67
N ARG A 94 4.55 -11.92 -3.74
CA ARG A 94 3.10 -12.09 -3.86
C ARG A 94 2.70 -12.82 -5.14
N PHE A 95 3.31 -12.44 -6.27
CA PHE A 95 3.01 -13.05 -7.56
C PHE A 95 3.40 -14.53 -7.59
N VAL A 96 4.65 -14.84 -7.20
CA VAL A 96 5.16 -16.21 -7.17
C VAL A 96 4.36 -17.07 -6.18
N ALA A 97 4.10 -16.57 -4.98
CA ALA A 97 3.33 -17.29 -3.96
C ALA A 97 1.90 -17.58 -4.45
N PHE A 98 1.23 -16.58 -5.05
CA PHE A 98 -0.12 -16.77 -5.58
C PHE A 98 -0.17 -17.81 -6.68
N ASP A 99 0.79 -17.79 -7.62
CA ASP A 99 0.87 -18.78 -8.71
C ASP A 99 1.11 -20.20 -8.16
N GLN A 100 2.02 -20.35 -7.20
CA GLN A 100 2.27 -21.63 -6.53
C GLN A 100 1.03 -22.17 -5.80
N TYR A 101 0.37 -21.33 -5.00
CA TYR A 101 -0.85 -21.77 -4.30
C TYR A 101 -1.99 -22.07 -5.26
N LYS A 102 -2.08 -21.34 -6.37
CA LYS A 102 -3.05 -21.63 -7.42
C LYS A 102 -2.81 -22.99 -8.07
N ARG A 103 -1.54 -23.37 -8.26
CA ARG A 103 -1.17 -24.71 -8.79
C ARG A 103 -1.47 -25.83 -7.78
N ILE A 104 -1.19 -25.59 -6.48
CA ILE A 104 -1.39 -26.60 -5.43
C ILE A 104 -2.88 -26.81 -5.14
N LEU A 105 -3.69 -25.75 -5.17
CA LEU A 105 -5.11 -25.77 -4.81
C LEU A 105 -6.04 -25.85 -6.04
N GLY A 106 -5.49 -25.82 -7.25
CA GLY A 106 -6.22 -25.96 -8.50
C GLY A 106 -6.48 -27.43 -8.86
N ASN A 107 -7.42 -27.63 -9.75
CA ASN A 107 -7.71 -28.96 -10.32
C ASN A 107 -6.63 -29.35 -11.34
N GLU A 108 -6.59 -30.62 -11.72
CA GLU A 108 -5.69 -31.14 -12.75
C GLU A 108 -5.84 -30.41 -14.10
N ASP A 109 -7.01 -29.92 -14.41
CA ASP A 109 -7.32 -29.10 -15.60
C ASP A 109 -6.79 -27.67 -15.56
N GLY A 110 -6.05 -27.28 -14.52
CA GLY A 110 -5.53 -25.91 -14.32
C GLY A 110 -6.60 -24.88 -13.93
N THR A 111 -7.85 -25.29 -13.72
CA THR A 111 -8.92 -24.44 -13.24
C THR A 111 -8.91 -24.38 -11.72
N ILE A 112 -9.32 -23.22 -11.16
CA ILE A 112 -9.42 -23.06 -9.72
C ILE A 112 -10.83 -22.53 -9.37
N SER A 113 -11.46 -23.12 -8.38
CA SER A 113 -12.78 -22.65 -7.90
C SER A 113 -12.67 -21.27 -7.23
N GLY A 114 -13.79 -20.51 -7.23
CA GLY A 114 -13.84 -19.18 -6.60
C GLY A 114 -13.36 -19.18 -5.14
N PRO A 115 -13.87 -20.07 -4.26
CA PRO A 115 -13.39 -20.19 -2.88
C PRO A 115 -11.89 -20.48 -2.77
N MET A 116 -11.36 -21.39 -3.59
CA MET A 116 -9.92 -21.72 -3.58
C MET A 116 -9.05 -20.58 -4.12
N THR A 117 -9.56 -19.75 -5.02
CA THR A 117 -8.89 -18.50 -5.43
C THR A 117 -8.73 -17.54 -4.25
N VAL A 118 -9.76 -17.42 -3.39
CA VAL A 118 -9.70 -16.58 -2.17
C VAL A 118 -8.67 -17.15 -1.18
N VAL A 119 -8.66 -18.46 -0.98
CA VAL A 119 -7.68 -19.15 -0.11
C VAL A 119 -6.27 -18.94 -0.64
N SER A 120 -6.03 -19.11 -1.96
CA SER A 120 -4.74 -18.86 -2.60
C SER A 120 -4.28 -17.40 -2.39
N GLY A 121 -5.20 -16.46 -2.55
CA GLY A 121 -4.92 -15.03 -2.30
C GLY A 121 -4.57 -14.74 -0.84
N PHE A 122 -5.26 -15.36 0.11
CA PHE A 122 -4.97 -15.24 1.53
C PHE A 122 -3.59 -15.81 1.88
N LEU A 123 -3.29 -17.03 1.44
CA LEU A 123 -2.00 -17.68 1.66
C LEU A 123 -0.85 -16.90 1.02
N ALA A 124 -1.05 -16.42 -0.20
CA ALA A 124 -0.07 -15.55 -0.87
C ALA A 124 0.16 -14.24 -0.09
N GLY A 125 -0.89 -13.63 0.43
CA GLY A 125 -0.78 -12.43 1.28
C GLY A 125 -0.07 -12.71 2.62
N ALA A 126 -0.29 -13.86 3.23
CA ALA A 126 0.41 -14.29 4.44
C ALA A 126 1.90 -14.54 4.17
N THR A 127 2.23 -15.22 3.07
CA THR A 127 3.62 -15.46 2.63
C THR A 127 4.33 -14.16 2.31
N GLU A 128 3.68 -13.25 1.59
CA GLU A 128 4.17 -11.90 1.32
C GLU A 128 4.46 -11.14 2.62
N SER A 129 3.53 -11.21 3.59
CA SER A 129 3.68 -10.56 4.89
C SER A 129 4.89 -11.12 5.66
N LEU A 130 5.09 -12.43 5.61
CA LEU A 130 6.19 -13.10 6.28
C LEU A 130 7.54 -12.80 5.61
N LEU A 131 7.66 -12.99 4.30
CA LEU A 131 8.96 -12.95 3.62
C LEU A 131 9.41 -11.54 3.22
N ALA A 132 8.45 -10.64 2.93
CA ALA A 132 8.77 -9.31 2.45
C ALA A 132 8.30 -8.19 3.39
N VAL A 133 7.00 -8.09 3.69
CA VAL A 133 6.47 -6.91 4.37
C VAL A 133 7.05 -6.74 5.77
N THR A 134 6.98 -7.77 6.61
CA THR A 134 7.39 -7.67 8.02
C THR A 134 8.87 -7.37 8.21
N PRO A 135 9.81 -8.07 7.55
CA PRO A 135 11.24 -7.78 7.73
C PRO A 135 11.59 -6.35 7.33
N PHE A 136 11.16 -5.92 6.15
CA PHE A 136 11.50 -4.58 5.66
C PHE A 136 10.82 -3.46 6.46
N GLU A 137 9.57 -3.64 6.88
CA GLU A 137 8.89 -2.68 7.74
C GLU A 137 9.49 -2.62 9.14
N SER A 138 9.93 -3.74 9.70
CA SER A 138 10.62 -3.79 10.99
C SER A 138 11.95 -3.02 10.93
N ILE A 139 12.78 -3.26 9.90
CA ILE A 139 14.03 -2.53 9.69
C ILE A 139 13.75 -1.03 9.52
N LYS A 140 12.79 -0.66 8.66
CA LYS A 140 12.40 0.74 8.46
C LYS A 140 12.02 1.43 9.77
N THR A 141 11.16 0.79 10.55
CA THR A 141 10.66 1.36 11.81
C THR A 141 11.79 1.52 12.82
N GLN A 142 12.68 0.53 12.92
CA GLN A 142 13.85 0.60 13.82
C GLN A 142 14.84 1.68 13.37
N LEU A 143 15.06 1.88 12.06
CA LEU A 143 15.87 2.99 11.55
C LEU A 143 15.30 4.37 11.90
N ILE A 144 13.96 4.53 11.82
CA ILE A 144 13.30 5.76 12.23
C ILE A 144 13.36 5.95 13.75
N ASP A 145 13.22 4.86 14.51
CA ASP A 145 13.30 4.89 15.98
C ASP A 145 14.70 5.23 16.48
N ASP A 146 15.74 4.69 15.84
CA ASP A 146 17.14 4.99 16.14
C ASP A 146 17.49 6.48 15.98
N ARG A 147 16.80 7.19 15.08
CA ARG A 147 16.96 8.65 14.90
C ARG A 147 16.47 9.51 16.07
N LYS A 148 15.93 8.90 17.12
CA LYS A 148 15.64 9.60 18.39
C LYS A 148 16.89 9.78 19.25
N GLN A 149 17.91 8.98 19.06
CA GLN A 149 19.14 9.04 19.83
C GLN A 149 19.98 10.24 19.35
N ALA A 150 20.69 10.88 20.28
CA ALA A 150 21.61 11.96 19.96
C ALA A 150 22.67 11.52 18.93
N ASN A 151 23.15 10.28 19.09
CA ASN A 151 24.07 9.62 18.17
C ASN A 151 23.42 8.37 17.55
N PRO A 152 22.75 8.50 16.39
CA PRO A 152 22.13 7.37 15.74
C PRO A 152 23.14 6.30 15.36
N ARG A 153 22.91 5.05 15.78
CA ARG A 153 23.82 3.92 15.58
C ARG A 153 23.69 3.29 14.19
N MET A 154 22.47 3.35 13.61
CA MET A 154 22.15 2.73 12.33
C MET A 154 22.42 3.69 11.17
N LYS A 155 23.45 3.41 10.35
CA LYS A 155 23.87 4.27 9.24
C LYS A 155 23.11 4.03 7.91
N GLY A 156 22.11 3.14 7.90
CA GLY A 156 21.31 2.83 6.72
C GLY A 156 20.83 1.38 6.71
N PHE A 157 20.21 0.94 5.59
CA PHE A 157 19.59 -0.38 5.49
C PHE A 157 20.53 -1.53 5.82
N LEU A 158 21.69 -1.64 5.15
CA LEU A 158 22.62 -2.76 5.33
C LEU A 158 23.25 -2.77 6.73
N HIS A 159 23.68 -1.60 7.22
CA HIS A 159 24.26 -1.50 8.55
C HIS A 159 23.22 -1.78 9.64
N GLY A 160 22.00 -1.21 9.49
CA GLY A 160 20.89 -1.47 10.40
C GLY A 160 20.49 -2.94 10.43
N SER A 161 20.42 -3.59 9.28
CA SER A 161 20.11 -5.03 9.19
C SER A 161 21.17 -5.88 9.91
N LYS A 162 22.46 -5.60 9.71
CA LYS A 162 23.56 -6.29 10.42
C LYS A 162 23.48 -6.09 11.93
N LEU A 163 23.18 -4.87 12.37
CA LEU A 163 23.05 -4.54 13.80
C LEU A 163 21.86 -5.26 14.44
N ILE A 164 20.70 -5.27 13.77
CA ILE A 164 19.51 -6.01 14.21
C ILE A 164 19.79 -7.50 14.29
N ALA A 165 20.45 -8.08 13.28
CA ALA A 165 20.84 -9.50 13.30
C ALA A 165 21.75 -9.83 14.47
N LYS A 166 22.75 -8.98 14.77
CA LYS A 166 23.70 -9.17 15.88
C LYS A 166 23.05 -9.03 17.25
N GLU A 167 22.22 -8.01 17.46
CA GLU A 167 21.66 -7.68 18.79
C GLU A 167 20.35 -8.41 19.10
N GLN A 168 19.51 -8.66 18.10
CA GLN A 168 18.16 -9.20 18.28
C GLN A 168 17.97 -10.55 17.59
N GLY A 169 18.93 -10.98 16.77
CA GLY A 169 18.82 -12.18 15.95
C GLY A 169 17.73 -12.09 14.90
N ILE A 170 17.37 -13.23 14.32
CA ILE A 170 16.32 -13.34 13.30
C ILE A 170 14.97 -12.81 13.84
N LYS A 171 14.66 -13.04 15.11
CA LYS A 171 13.42 -12.56 15.75
C LYS A 171 13.26 -11.04 15.67
N GLY A 172 14.34 -10.27 15.58
CA GLY A 172 14.32 -8.82 15.42
C GLY A 172 13.65 -8.36 14.14
N PHE A 173 13.80 -9.12 13.05
CA PHE A 173 13.17 -8.82 11.75
C PHE A 173 11.67 -9.10 11.73
N PHE A 174 11.20 -10.02 12.56
CA PHE A 174 9.78 -10.44 12.62
C PHE A 174 8.99 -9.77 13.74
N LYS A 175 9.56 -8.74 14.37
CA LYS A 175 8.82 -7.92 15.34
C LYS A 175 7.57 -7.33 14.69
N GLY A 176 6.43 -7.53 15.35
CA GLY A 176 5.15 -7.03 14.86
C GLY A 176 4.57 -7.82 13.66
N PHE A 177 5.01 -9.07 13.43
CA PHE A 177 4.45 -9.92 12.36
C PHE A 177 2.92 -10.05 12.49
N VAL A 178 2.42 -10.42 13.66
CA VAL A 178 0.97 -10.60 13.89
C VAL A 178 0.18 -9.32 13.57
N PRO A 179 0.49 -8.14 14.14
CA PRO A 179 -0.24 -6.93 13.79
C PRO A 179 0.00 -6.47 12.35
N THR A 180 1.14 -6.80 11.72
CA THR A 180 1.37 -6.50 10.30
C THR A 180 0.43 -7.31 9.42
N THR A 181 0.32 -8.61 9.66
CA THR A 181 -0.58 -9.51 8.90
C THR A 181 -2.04 -9.15 9.15
N ALA A 182 -2.43 -8.92 10.42
CA ALA A 182 -3.78 -8.47 10.77
C ALA A 182 -4.12 -7.12 10.09
N ARG A 183 -3.19 -6.18 10.04
CA ARG A 183 -3.37 -4.91 9.33
C ARG A 183 -3.59 -5.11 7.84
N GLN A 184 -2.83 -5.99 7.20
CA GLN A 184 -2.98 -6.30 5.76
C GLN A 184 -4.37 -6.86 5.46
N ALA A 185 -4.81 -7.85 6.24
CA ALA A 185 -6.13 -8.46 6.11
C ALA A 185 -7.24 -7.44 6.36
N ALA A 186 -7.18 -6.69 7.47
CA ALA A 186 -8.18 -5.68 7.82
C ALA A 186 -8.24 -4.56 6.76
N ASN A 187 -7.08 -4.10 6.28
CA ASN A 187 -7.00 -3.06 5.26
C ASN A 187 -7.69 -3.48 3.95
N SER A 188 -7.48 -4.72 3.53
CA SER A 188 -8.13 -5.27 2.32
C SER A 188 -9.63 -5.45 2.52
N ALA A 189 -10.06 -6.03 3.66
CA ALA A 189 -11.45 -6.27 3.97
C ALA A 189 -12.25 -4.95 4.09
N VAL A 190 -11.76 -3.99 4.88
CA VAL A 190 -12.44 -2.70 5.06
C VAL A 190 -12.49 -1.92 3.76
N ARG A 191 -11.39 -1.89 2.99
CA ARG A 191 -11.34 -1.17 1.72
C ARG A 191 -12.32 -1.72 0.70
N PHE A 192 -12.36 -3.05 0.56
CA PHE A 192 -13.28 -3.71 -0.35
C PHE A 192 -14.74 -3.50 0.06
N SER A 193 -15.06 -3.71 1.34
CA SER A 193 -16.41 -3.50 1.87
C SER A 193 -16.85 -2.04 1.72
N ALA A 194 -16.03 -1.08 2.14
CA ALA A 194 -16.35 0.35 2.02
C ALA A 194 -16.55 0.76 0.56
N TYR A 195 -15.66 0.33 -0.35
CA TYR A 195 -15.79 0.62 -1.77
C TYR A 195 -17.08 0.03 -2.35
N THR A 196 -17.37 -1.24 -2.06
CA THR A 196 -18.57 -1.92 -2.58
C THR A 196 -19.85 -1.29 -2.05
N SER A 197 -19.93 -1.00 -0.74
CA SER A 197 -21.10 -0.36 -0.14
C SER A 197 -21.32 1.06 -0.68
N LEU A 198 -20.28 1.87 -0.78
CA LEU A 198 -20.38 3.21 -1.35
C LEU A 198 -20.76 3.17 -2.83
N LYS A 199 -20.21 2.22 -3.59
CA LYS A 199 -20.55 2.04 -4.99
C LYS A 199 -22.00 1.62 -5.17
N GLN A 200 -22.49 0.68 -4.38
CA GLN A 200 -23.90 0.25 -4.39
C GLN A 200 -24.84 1.42 -4.03
N ALA A 201 -24.51 2.17 -2.96
CA ALA A 201 -25.26 3.34 -2.58
C ALA A 201 -25.28 4.42 -3.68
N ALA A 202 -24.15 4.68 -4.35
CA ALA A 202 -24.09 5.62 -5.46
C ALA A 202 -24.85 5.12 -6.70
N GLN A 203 -24.82 3.83 -6.97
CA GLN A 203 -25.50 3.20 -8.09
C GLN A 203 -27.04 3.28 -7.96
N SER A 204 -27.59 3.33 -6.74
CA SER A 204 -29.03 3.48 -6.52
C SER A 204 -29.58 4.86 -6.91
N TYR A 205 -28.72 5.85 -7.10
CA TYR A 205 -29.08 7.20 -7.57
C TYR A 205 -28.92 7.38 -9.09
N VAL A 206 -28.47 6.35 -9.80
CA VAL A 206 -28.25 6.37 -11.26
C VAL A 206 -29.30 5.49 -11.93
N ALA A 207 -29.73 5.85 -13.13
CA ALA A 207 -30.74 5.11 -13.86
C ALA A 207 -30.37 3.63 -14.07
N PRO A 208 -31.30 2.68 -14.03
CA PRO A 208 -31.06 1.27 -14.24
C PRO A 208 -30.31 1.00 -15.55
N GLY A 209 -29.12 0.39 -15.48
CA GLY A 209 -28.28 0.08 -16.64
C GLY A 209 -27.22 1.12 -16.98
N GLU A 210 -27.25 2.29 -16.37
CA GLU A 210 -26.22 3.31 -16.55
C GLU A 210 -25.03 3.09 -15.58
N LYS A 211 -23.80 3.31 -16.07
CA LYS A 211 -22.58 3.14 -15.26
C LYS A 211 -22.22 4.44 -14.56
N LEU A 212 -21.76 4.33 -13.32
CA LEU A 212 -21.19 5.48 -12.61
C LEU A 212 -20.06 6.12 -13.41
N GLY A 213 -20.07 7.45 -13.51
CA GLY A 213 -19.03 8.21 -14.17
C GLY A 213 -17.66 8.01 -13.51
N THR A 214 -16.58 8.30 -14.26
CA THR A 214 -15.19 8.15 -13.79
C THR A 214 -14.92 8.97 -12.54
N LEU A 215 -15.43 10.22 -12.48
CA LEU A 215 -15.25 11.10 -11.33
C LEU A 215 -15.93 10.55 -10.06
N SER A 216 -17.15 10.04 -10.20
CA SER A 216 -17.90 9.41 -9.08
C SER A 216 -17.17 8.16 -8.58
N THR A 217 -16.66 7.33 -9.49
CA THR A 217 -15.87 6.14 -9.13
C THR A 217 -14.59 6.52 -8.40
N PHE A 218 -13.92 7.59 -8.83
CA PHE A 218 -12.72 8.12 -8.17
C PHE A 218 -13.03 8.65 -6.77
N ALA A 219 -14.11 9.43 -6.63
CA ALA A 219 -14.54 9.95 -5.32
C ALA A 219 -14.90 8.82 -4.34
N ILE A 220 -15.60 7.78 -4.80
CA ILE A 220 -15.91 6.58 -4.00
C ILE A 220 -14.63 5.87 -3.55
N GLY A 221 -13.66 5.71 -4.47
CA GLY A 221 -12.36 5.13 -4.14
C GLY A 221 -11.59 5.93 -3.08
N GLY A 222 -11.61 7.25 -3.18
CA GLY A 222 -11.05 8.17 -2.19
C GLY A 222 -11.72 8.05 -0.83
N ALA A 223 -13.05 8.10 -0.78
CA ALA A 223 -13.83 7.94 0.45
C ALA A 223 -13.59 6.58 1.11
N ALA A 224 -13.61 5.49 0.34
CA ALA A 224 -13.26 4.15 0.83
C ALA A 224 -11.83 4.09 1.40
N GLY A 225 -10.88 4.83 0.79
CA GLY A 225 -9.53 4.98 1.29
C GLY A 225 -9.48 5.67 2.65
N VAL A 226 -10.20 6.77 2.83
CA VAL A 226 -10.30 7.51 4.11
C VAL A 226 -10.90 6.61 5.19
N ILE A 227 -12.02 5.95 4.93
CA ILE A 227 -12.65 5.00 5.86
C ILE A 227 -11.64 3.91 6.26
N THR A 228 -10.92 3.36 5.28
CA THR A 228 -9.91 2.32 5.52
C THR A 228 -8.79 2.80 6.43
N VAL A 229 -8.29 4.03 6.24
CA VAL A 229 -7.25 4.62 7.09
C VAL A 229 -7.72 4.67 8.53
N TYR A 230 -8.90 5.24 8.80
CA TYR A 230 -9.40 5.38 10.17
C TYR A 230 -9.71 4.03 10.82
N ALA A 231 -10.34 3.11 10.11
CA ALA A 231 -10.68 1.79 10.65
C ALA A 231 -9.45 0.92 10.96
N THR A 232 -8.37 1.05 10.17
CA THR A 232 -7.16 0.23 10.35
C THR A 232 -6.05 0.90 11.14
N GLN A 233 -6.18 2.18 11.49
CA GLN A 233 -5.16 2.93 12.21
C GLN A 233 -4.80 2.33 13.58
N PRO A 234 -5.74 1.85 14.42
CA PRO A 234 -5.41 1.20 15.68
C PRO A 234 -4.42 0.04 15.52
N ILE A 235 -4.66 -0.82 14.53
CA ILE A 235 -3.78 -1.96 14.23
C ILE A 235 -2.40 -1.48 13.76
N ASP A 236 -2.38 -0.42 12.96
CA ASP A 236 -1.14 0.17 12.45
C ASP A 236 -0.28 0.78 13.58
N THR A 237 -0.91 1.41 14.56
CA THR A 237 -0.23 1.96 15.74
C THR A 237 0.37 0.83 16.61
N VAL A 238 -0.39 -0.23 16.89
CA VAL A 238 0.11 -1.41 17.61
C VAL A 238 1.29 -2.04 16.87
N LYS A 239 1.16 -2.25 15.56
CA LYS A 239 2.23 -2.78 14.72
C LYS A 239 3.51 -1.94 14.84
N THR A 240 3.42 -0.63 14.67
CA THR A 240 4.57 0.27 14.70
C THR A 240 5.27 0.23 16.07
N ARG A 241 4.49 0.18 17.15
CA ARG A 241 5.06 0.06 18.50
C ARG A 241 5.73 -1.28 18.76
N MET A 242 5.17 -2.37 18.27
CA MET A 242 5.78 -3.69 18.35
C MET A 242 7.08 -3.81 17.56
N GLN A 243 7.25 -3.00 16.52
CA GLN A 243 8.46 -2.92 15.70
C GLN A 243 9.53 -1.98 16.26
N SER A 244 9.21 -1.16 17.26
CA SER A 244 10.18 -0.23 17.86
C SER A 244 11.34 -0.97 18.59
N LEU A 245 12.47 -0.27 18.79
CA LEU A 245 13.65 -0.82 19.44
C LEU A 245 13.36 -1.28 20.89
N ASP A 246 12.58 -0.50 21.62
CA ASP A 246 12.28 -0.77 23.05
C ASP A 246 11.10 -1.73 23.27
N ALA A 247 10.50 -2.27 22.18
CA ALA A 247 9.28 -3.07 22.28
C ALA A 247 9.42 -4.30 23.20
N LYS A 248 10.59 -4.95 23.19
CA LYS A 248 10.86 -6.15 24.01
C LYS A 248 10.75 -5.91 25.52
N GLY A 249 11.18 -4.72 25.98
CA GLY A 249 11.10 -4.37 27.41
C GLY A 249 9.72 -3.89 27.85
N MET A 250 8.87 -3.46 26.90
CA MET A 250 7.59 -2.82 27.20
C MET A 250 6.37 -3.71 26.99
N TYR A 251 6.39 -4.60 25.99
CA TYR A 251 5.23 -5.36 25.55
C TYR A 251 5.52 -6.84 25.43
N LYS A 252 4.66 -7.68 26.02
CA LYS A 252 4.74 -9.16 25.91
C LYS A 252 4.29 -9.63 24.51
N ASN A 253 3.21 -9.07 24.01
CA ASN A 253 2.64 -9.38 22.70
C ASN A 253 1.79 -8.21 22.18
N SER A 254 1.19 -8.35 20.98
CA SER A 254 0.40 -7.30 20.34
C SER A 254 -0.87 -6.94 21.11
N ILE A 255 -1.49 -7.90 21.79
CA ILE A 255 -2.69 -7.66 22.61
C ILE A 255 -2.31 -6.87 23.86
N ASP A 256 -1.24 -7.26 24.56
CA ASP A 256 -0.69 -6.52 25.71
C ASP A 256 -0.34 -5.08 25.31
N CYS A 257 0.25 -4.89 24.14
CA CYS A 257 0.54 -3.57 23.59
C CYS A 257 -0.74 -2.75 23.41
N ALA A 258 -1.77 -3.30 22.78
CA ALA A 258 -3.05 -2.62 22.56
C ALA A 258 -3.72 -2.25 23.90
N VAL A 259 -3.77 -3.17 24.85
CA VAL A 259 -4.35 -2.95 26.18
C VAL A 259 -3.58 -1.87 26.95
N LYS A 260 -2.25 -1.90 26.93
CA LYS A 260 -1.43 -0.89 27.59
C LYS A 260 -1.60 0.50 26.98
N ILE A 261 -1.71 0.61 25.64
CA ILE A 261 -2.03 1.89 24.99
C ILE A 261 -3.38 2.40 25.47
N PHE A 262 -4.41 1.54 25.45
CA PHE A 262 -5.75 1.92 25.87
C PHE A 262 -5.79 2.39 27.33
N LYS A 263 -5.20 1.61 28.26
CA LYS A 263 -5.22 1.89 29.70
C LYS A 263 -4.35 3.09 30.11
N ASN A 264 -3.15 3.18 29.55
CA ASN A 264 -2.15 4.15 30.02
C ASN A 264 -2.14 5.46 29.24
N GLU A 265 -2.56 5.45 27.97
CA GLU A 265 -2.43 6.59 27.07
C GLU A 265 -3.78 7.09 26.54
N GLY A 266 -4.83 6.27 26.69
CA GLY A 266 -6.17 6.57 26.21
C GLY A 266 -6.46 6.09 24.78
N VAL A 267 -7.75 5.92 24.48
CA VAL A 267 -8.23 5.34 23.22
C VAL A 267 -7.78 6.13 21.98
N PHE A 268 -7.77 7.46 22.05
CA PHE A 268 -7.41 8.31 20.91
C PHE A 268 -5.94 8.18 20.46
N LYS A 269 -5.08 7.66 21.32
CA LYS A 269 -3.68 7.37 20.94
C LYS A 269 -3.53 6.27 19.91
N LEU A 270 -4.51 5.40 19.78
CA LEU A 270 -4.55 4.40 18.73
C LEU A 270 -4.65 5.00 17.31
N TRP A 271 -5.18 6.22 17.18
CA TRP A 271 -5.22 6.97 15.91
C TRP A 271 -4.02 7.90 15.69
N SER A 272 -3.00 7.77 16.50
CA SER A 272 -1.75 8.53 16.31
C SER A 272 -1.14 8.26 14.92
N GLY A 273 -0.85 9.32 14.17
CA GLY A 273 -0.29 9.22 12.81
C GLY A 273 -1.33 9.04 11.69
N ALA A 274 -2.64 9.15 11.96
CA ALA A 274 -3.68 9.07 10.92
C ALA A 274 -3.56 10.21 9.90
N VAL A 275 -3.30 11.44 10.35
CA VAL A 275 -3.22 12.62 9.46
C VAL A 275 -2.08 12.51 8.43
N PRO A 276 -0.81 12.23 8.79
CA PRO A 276 0.24 11.99 7.81
C PRO A 276 -0.05 10.83 6.86
N ARG A 277 -0.73 9.78 7.34
CA ARG A 277 -1.15 8.66 6.49
C ARG A 277 -2.19 9.07 5.45
N LEU A 278 -3.15 9.91 5.83
CA LEU A 278 -4.14 10.47 4.89
C LEU A 278 -3.46 11.36 3.85
N GLY A 279 -2.56 12.24 4.27
CA GLY A 279 -1.79 13.07 3.34
C GLY A 279 -1.08 12.23 2.28
N ARG A 280 -0.39 11.16 2.70
CA ARG A 280 0.24 10.24 1.77
C ARG A 280 -0.79 9.58 0.81
N LEU A 281 -1.93 9.12 1.30
CA LEU A 281 -2.95 8.47 0.48
C LEU A 281 -3.45 9.35 -0.66
N ILE A 282 -3.68 10.64 -0.37
CA ILE A 282 -4.19 11.61 -1.35
C ILE A 282 -3.18 11.80 -2.50
N PHE A 283 -1.91 11.96 -2.17
CA PHE A 283 -0.86 12.22 -3.16
C PHE A 283 -0.38 10.96 -3.90
N SER A 284 -0.42 9.80 -3.24
CA SER A 284 0.12 8.54 -3.76
C SER A 284 -0.52 8.12 -5.09
N GLY A 285 -1.84 8.18 -5.18
CA GLY A 285 -2.57 7.74 -6.37
C GLY A 285 -2.18 8.51 -7.64
N GLY A 286 -2.14 9.83 -7.55
CA GLY A 286 -1.76 10.69 -8.67
C GLY A 286 -0.30 10.48 -9.11
N ILE A 287 0.61 10.40 -8.14
CA ILE A 287 2.04 10.20 -8.42
C ILE A 287 2.27 8.84 -9.11
N VAL A 288 1.70 7.76 -8.57
CA VAL A 288 1.87 6.42 -9.15
C VAL A 288 1.34 6.37 -10.58
N PHE A 289 0.16 6.92 -10.82
CA PHE A 289 -0.45 6.92 -12.15
C PHE A 289 0.42 7.70 -13.15
N THR A 290 0.79 8.94 -12.82
CA THR A 290 1.62 9.78 -13.69
C THR A 290 2.98 9.15 -13.99
N MET A 291 3.63 8.59 -12.95
CA MET A 291 4.94 7.98 -13.12
C MET A 291 4.88 6.66 -13.90
N TYR A 292 3.80 5.90 -13.72
CA TYR A 292 3.57 4.70 -14.52
C TYR A 292 3.43 5.04 -16.01
N GLU A 293 2.59 6.02 -16.35
CA GLU A 293 2.42 6.47 -17.74
C GLU A 293 3.74 6.99 -18.34
N LYS A 294 4.46 7.85 -17.61
CA LYS A 294 5.75 8.36 -18.06
C LYS A 294 6.80 7.26 -18.26
N THR A 295 6.82 6.26 -17.39
CA THR A 295 7.74 5.12 -17.56
C THR A 295 7.35 4.27 -18.76
N MET A 296 6.06 4.07 -19.00
CA MET A 296 5.59 3.36 -20.19
C MET A 296 5.93 4.12 -21.47
N GLU A 297 5.73 5.43 -21.52
CA GLU A 297 6.15 6.28 -22.64
C GLU A 297 7.67 6.16 -22.92
N LEU A 298 8.49 6.17 -21.86
CA LEU A 298 9.94 5.99 -21.97
C LEU A 298 10.32 4.61 -22.53
N LEU A 299 9.65 3.56 -22.05
CA LEU A 299 9.86 2.19 -22.54
C LEU A 299 9.44 2.05 -24.01
N ASP A 300 8.37 2.73 -24.43
CA ASP A 300 7.95 2.77 -25.83
C ASP A 300 8.94 3.51 -26.74
N GLN A 301 9.67 4.49 -26.20
CA GLN A 301 10.76 5.16 -26.93
C GLN A 301 12.02 4.30 -27.04
N ILE A 302 12.34 3.50 -26.01
CA ILE A 302 13.54 2.66 -25.97
C ILE A 302 13.35 1.39 -26.82
N ASP A 303 12.17 0.79 -26.79
CA ASP A 303 11.83 -0.45 -27.51
C ASP A 303 10.45 -0.31 -28.18
N PRO A 304 10.37 0.44 -29.32
CA PRO A 304 9.12 0.70 -30.03
C PRO A 304 8.45 -0.59 -30.51
N ASP A 305 9.24 -1.57 -30.92
CA ASP A 305 8.77 -2.84 -31.49
C ASP A 305 8.38 -3.86 -30.42
N LYS A 306 8.52 -3.53 -29.12
CA LYS A 306 8.22 -4.40 -27.97
C LYS A 306 8.93 -5.77 -28.06
N LYS A 307 10.14 -5.78 -28.60
CA LYS A 307 10.87 -7.01 -28.92
C LYS A 307 11.69 -7.55 -27.75
N TYR A 308 12.19 -6.66 -26.89
CA TYR A 308 13.12 -7.02 -25.80
C TYR A 308 12.50 -6.84 -24.41
N ILE A 309 11.59 -5.91 -24.25
CA ILE A 309 10.96 -5.58 -22.96
C ILE A 309 9.45 -5.53 -23.12
#